data_ad8a44a17631c3b9b16050d3de1006e6
#
_entry.id   ad8a44a17631c3b9b16050d3de1006e6
#
_cell.length_a   1.000
_cell.length_b   1.000
_cell.length_c   1.000
_cell.angle_alpha   90.00
_cell.angle_beta   90.00
_cell.angle_gamma   90.00
#
_symmetry.space_group_name_H-M   'P 1'
#
loop_
_entity.id
_entity.type
_entity.pdbx_description
1 polymer ?
#
loop_
_entity_poly.entity_id
_entity_poly.type
_entity_poly.pdbx_seq_one_letter_code
_entity_poly.pdbx_strand_id
1 'polypeptide(L)'
;GFRVQGRGEAAEELLADAQALAEAGAIALVLEMVPEPLAARVTESLAIPTIGIGAGARCDGQVLVWTDMAGMTDWSPRFAHQFGQVGEALRQAAADYGAAVREKSFPAEKHWFSS
;
A
#
# COMPACT_ATOMS: atom_id res chain seq x y z
N GLY A 1 11.32 1.28 -11.86
CA GLY A 1 11.24 2.05 -10.62
C GLY A 1 10.02 2.96 -10.56
N PHE A 2 9.80 3.54 -9.41
CA PHE A 2 8.67 4.47 -9.22
C PHE A 2 8.99 5.82 -9.83
N ARG A 3 8.00 6.41 -10.51
CA ARG A 3 8.13 7.74 -11.11
C ARG A 3 6.95 8.61 -10.69
N VAL A 4 7.25 9.86 -10.32
CA VAL A 4 6.23 10.86 -10.08
C VAL A 4 5.60 11.26 -11.40
N GLN A 5 4.28 11.24 -11.47
CA GLN A 5 3.50 11.55 -12.67
C GLN A 5 2.98 12.98 -12.66
N GLY A 6 2.75 13.55 -13.84
CA GLY A 6 2.05 14.83 -13.96
C GLY A 6 2.84 16.06 -13.54
N ARG A 7 4.16 16.05 -13.64
CA ARG A 7 4.98 17.23 -13.39
C ARG A 7 5.03 18.12 -14.63
N GLY A 8 5.10 19.45 -14.39
CA GLY A 8 5.25 20.43 -15.45
C GLY A 8 4.08 20.43 -16.43
N GLU A 9 4.40 20.40 -17.73
CA GLU A 9 3.40 20.42 -18.80
C GLU A 9 2.48 19.21 -18.80
N ALA A 10 2.93 18.10 -18.25
CA ALA A 10 2.11 16.88 -18.14
C ALA A 10 0.94 17.02 -17.17
N ALA A 11 0.93 18.06 -16.32
CA ALA A 11 -0.14 18.28 -15.36
C ALA A 11 -1.52 18.46 -16.01
N GLU A 12 -1.59 19.29 -17.05
CA GLU A 12 -2.87 19.53 -17.76
C GLU A 12 -3.31 18.29 -18.54
N GLU A 13 -2.37 17.54 -19.07
CA GLU A 13 -2.66 16.28 -19.76
C GLU A 13 -3.23 15.24 -18.80
N LEU A 14 -2.65 15.11 -17.61
CA LEU A 14 -3.14 14.18 -16.59
C LEU A 14 -4.55 14.56 -16.14
N LEU A 15 -4.82 15.83 -15.94
CA LEU A 15 -6.16 16.30 -15.57
C LEU A 15 -7.18 15.98 -16.66
N ALA A 16 -6.83 16.19 -17.93
CA ALA A 16 -7.70 15.86 -19.06
C ALA A 16 -7.95 14.35 -19.16
N ASP A 17 -6.93 13.54 -18.92
CA ASP A 17 -7.06 12.07 -18.92
C ASP A 17 -8.00 11.60 -17.80
N ALA A 18 -7.89 12.19 -16.62
CA ALA A 18 -8.76 11.86 -15.49
C ALA A 18 -10.21 12.16 -15.82
N GLN A 19 -10.47 13.32 -16.43
CA GLN A 19 -11.82 13.70 -16.85
C GLN A 19 -12.36 12.77 -17.94
N ALA A 20 -11.51 12.39 -18.89
CA ALA A 20 -11.90 11.45 -19.95
C ALA A 20 -12.28 10.07 -19.38
N LEU A 21 -11.54 9.59 -18.39
CA LEU A 21 -11.84 8.32 -17.74
C LEU A 21 -13.18 8.38 -16.99
N ALA A 22 -13.44 9.47 -16.29
CA ALA A 22 -14.70 9.66 -15.59
C ALA A 22 -15.88 9.68 -16.58
N GLU A 23 -15.74 10.40 -17.69
CA GLU A 23 -16.77 10.47 -18.74
C GLU A 23 -16.99 9.13 -19.43
N ALA A 24 -15.94 8.30 -19.50
CA ALA A 24 -16.02 6.95 -20.06
C ALA A 24 -16.69 5.93 -19.14
N GLY A 25 -17.03 6.31 -17.90
CA GLY A 25 -17.75 5.47 -16.99
C GLY A 25 -16.95 4.89 -15.81
N ALA A 26 -15.74 5.38 -15.57
CA ALA A 26 -14.99 4.96 -14.39
C ALA A 26 -15.75 5.35 -13.11
N ILE A 27 -15.79 4.45 -12.14
CA ILE A 27 -16.50 4.67 -10.87
C ILE A 27 -15.59 5.24 -9.79
N ALA A 28 -14.28 5.14 -9.98
CA ALA A 28 -13.25 5.68 -9.10
C ALA A 28 -11.95 5.77 -9.90
N LEU A 29 -11.01 6.60 -9.46
CA LEU A 29 -9.68 6.68 -10.06
C LEU A 29 -8.62 6.49 -9.00
N VAL A 30 -7.60 5.68 -9.33
CA VAL A 30 -6.39 5.59 -8.51
C VAL A 30 -5.38 6.59 -9.06
N LEU A 31 -4.82 7.41 -8.18
CA LEU A 31 -3.76 8.36 -8.50
C LEU A 31 -2.48 7.88 -7.84
N GLU A 32 -1.53 7.43 -8.65
CA GLU A 32 -0.27 6.89 -8.15
C GLU A 32 0.88 7.84 -8.45
N MET A 33 1.59 8.24 -7.39
CA MET A 33 2.77 9.10 -7.47
C MET A 33 2.52 10.40 -8.24
N VAL A 34 1.37 11.02 -7.99
CA VAL A 34 0.97 12.30 -8.57
C VAL A 34 1.30 13.40 -7.55
N PRO A 35 1.89 14.54 -7.97
CA PRO A 35 2.14 15.65 -7.05
C PRO A 35 0.87 16.06 -6.31
N GLU A 36 0.99 16.30 -5.01
CA GLU A 36 -0.15 16.55 -4.12
C GLU A 36 -1.08 17.66 -4.62
N PRO A 37 -0.56 18.82 -5.06
CA PRO A 37 -1.46 19.88 -5.57
C PRO A 37 -2.26 19.46 -6.80
N LEU A 38 -1.66 18.66 -7.69
CA LEU A 38 -2.37 18.17 -8.88
C LEU A 38 -3.41 17.12 -8.50
N ALA A 39 -3.08 16.22 -7.59
CA ALA A 39 -4.03 15.22 -7.09
C ALA A 39 -5.25 15.89 -6.45
N ALA A 40 -5.04 16.99 -5.71
CA ALA A 40 -6.11 17.77 -5.14
C ALA A 40 -7.00 18.41 -6.23
N ARG A 41 -6.40 18.96 -7.28
CA ARG A 41 -7.14 19.53 -8.43
C ARG A 41 -8.00 18.45 -9.11
N VAL A 42 -7.43 17.29 -9.34
CA VAL A 42 -8.17 16.16 -9.94
C VAL A 42 -9.35 15.78 -9.05
N THR A 43 -9.11 15.62 -7.77
CA THR A 43 -10.13 15.24 -6.79
C THR A 43 -11.29 16.26 -6.78
N GLU A 44 -10.97 17.55 -6.75
CA GLU A 44 -11.98 18.61 -6.74
C GLU A 44 -12.77 18.71 -8.04
N SER A 45 -12.15 18.33 -9.17
CA SER A 45 -12.76 18.47 -10.48
C SER A 45 -13.65 17.30 -10.90
N LEU A 46 -13.55 16.17 -10.22
CA LEU A 46 -14.29 14.96 -10.58
C LEU A 46 -15.45 14.70 -9.64
N ALA A 47 -16.54 14.14 -10.20
CA ALA A 47 -17.66 13.67 -9.42
C ALA A 47 -17.42 12.28 -8.80
N ILE A 48 -16.49 11.50 -9.38
CA ILE A 48 -16.14 10.17 -8.88
C ILE A 48 -15.01 10.26 -7.86
N PRO A 49 -14.92 9.33 -6.89
CA PRO A 49 -13.88 9.38 -5.88
C PRO A 49 -12.48 9.09 -6.44
N THR A 50 -11.47 9.67 -5.80
CA THR A 50 -10.07 9.40 -6.07
C THR A 50 -9.47 8.61 -4.91
N ILE A 51 -8.62 7.64 -5.24
CA ILE A 51 -7.88 6.82 -4.29
C ILE A 51 -6.40 7.09 -4.53
N GLY A 52 -5.73 7.67 -3.54
CA GLY A 52 -4.32 8.04 -3.69
C GLY A 52 -3.37 6.96 -3.18
N ILE A 53 -2.27 6.83 -3.87
CA ILE A 53 -1.08 6.13 -3.39
C ILE A 53 0.13 6.93 -3.84
N GLY A 54 0.81 7.57 -2.87
CA GLY A 54 1.89 8.50 -3.18
C GLY A 54 1.40 9.78 -3.85
N ALA A 55 0.17 10.21 -3.55
CA ALA A 55 -0.47 11.37 -4.19
C ALA A 55 -0.97 12.41 -3.17
N GLY A 56 -0.51 12.34 -1.94
CA GLY A 56 -0.88 13.29 -0.88
C GLY A 56 -2.19 12.96 -0.19
N ALA A 57 -2.57 13.79 0.76
CA ALA A 57 -3.68 13.51 1.69
C ALA A 57 -5.05 14.03 1.24
N ARG A 58 -5.12 14.75 0.13
CA ARG A 58 -6.36 15.39 -0.32
C ARG A 58 -7.19 14.57 -1.32
N CYS A 59 -6.78 13.34 -1.59
CA CYS A 59 -7.63 12.38 -2.30
C CYS A 59 -8.76 11.93 -1.38
N ASP A 60 -9.83 11.38 -1.96
CA ASP A 60 -10.99 10.90 -1.17
C ASP A 60 -10.64 9.69 -0.31
N GLY A 61 -9.73 8.85 -0.77
CA GLY A 61 -9.24 7.69 -0.03
C GLY A 61 -7.79 7.42 -0.31
N GLN A 62 -7.23 6.43 0.39
CA GLN A 62 -5.83 6.03 0.26
C GLN A 62 -5.75 4.51 0.14
N VAL A 63 -4.75 4.04 -0.58
CA VAL A 63 -4.39 2.62 -0.62
C VAL A 63 -2.89 2.48 -0.42
N LEU A 64 -2.48 1.43 0.24
CA LEU A 64 -1.08 1.01 0.32
C LEU A 64 -1.01 -0.50 0.14
N VAL A 65 0.11 -0.96 -0.38
CA VAL A 65 0.42 -2.40 -0.38
C VAL A 65 0.50 -2.82 1.09
N TRP A 66 -0.30 -3.81 1.47
CA TRP A 66 -0.43 -4.18 2.89
C TRP A 66 0.89 -4.64 3.53
N THR A 67 1.78 -5.29 2.75
CA THR A 67 3.09 -5.72 3.24
C THR A 67 4.02 -4.54 3.53
N ASP A 68 3.88 -3.45 2.78
CA ASP A 68 4.60 -2.20 3.07
C ASP A 68 4.01 -1.53 4.31
N MET A 69 2.70 -1.40 4.36
CA MET A 69 1.97 -0.82 5.50
C MET A 69 2.27 -1.55 6.80
N ALA A 70 2.36 -2.88 6.75
CA ALA A 70 2.58 -3.70 7.93
C ALA A 70 4.06 -3.81 8.34
N GLY A 71 5.00 -3.36 7.52
CA GLY A 71 6.42 -3.47 7.81
C GLY A 71 6.95 -4.89 7.64
N MET A 72 6.58 -5.54 6.54
CA MET A 72 7.02 -6.90 6.23
C MET A 72 8.21 -6.95 5.28
N THR A 73 8.61 -5.80 4.71
CA THR A 73 9.71 -5.71 3.77
C THR A 73 10.84 -4.87 4.34
N ASP A 74 12.07 -5.13 3.89
CA ASP A 74 13.26 -4.39 4.31
C ASP A 74 13.31 -3.00 3.68
N TRP A 75 12.60 -2.81 2.56
CA TRP A 75 12.53 -1.55 1.86
C TRP A 75 11.08 -1.27 1.46
N SER A 76 10.70 -0.01 1.54
CA SER A 76 9.42 0.46 1.04
C SER A 76 9.60 1.82 0.36
N PRO A 77 8.73 2.18 -0.61
CA PRO A 77 8.82 3.50 -1.23
C PRO A 77 8.57 4.62 -0.21
N ARG A 78 9.07 5.80 -0.52
CA ARG A 78 8.97 6.97 0.35
C ARG A 78 7.54 7.26 0.82
N PHE A 79 6.55 7.00 -0.04
CA PHE A 79 5.15 7.28 0.28
C PHE A 79 4.48 6.21 1.16
N ALA A 80 5.16 5.08 1.40
CA ALA A 80 4.61 3.97 2.16
C ALA A 80 5.21 3.94 3.57
N HIS A 81 4.55 4.61 4.50
CA HIS A 81 4.94 4.56 5.91
C HIS A 81 4.67 3.16 6.48
N GLN A 82 5.62 2.63 7.24
CA GLN A 82 5.44 1.37 7.95
C GLN A 82 4.72 1.62 9.27
N PHE A 83 3.48 1.16 9.37
CA PHE A 83 2.66 1.35 10.56
C PHE A 83 2.89 0.27 11.63
N GLY A 84 3.62 -0.79 11.28
CA GLY A 84 3.95 -1.88 12.18
C GLY A 84 5.26 -2.54 11.79
N GLN A 85 5.64 -3.58 12.54
CA GLN A 85 6.85 -4.36 12.34
C GLN A 85 6.51 -5.86 12.28
N VAL A 86 5.54 -6.19 11.43
CA VAL A 86 5.03 -7.57 11.32
C VAL A 86 6.11 -8.52 10.79
N GLY A 87 6.97 -8.04 9.89
CA GLY A 87 8.07 -8.85 9.37
C GLY A 87 9.04 -9.32 10.45
N GLU A 88 9.35 -8.44 11.41
CA GLU A 88 10.21 -8.79 12.53
C GLU A 88 9.53 -9.82 13.46
N ALA A 89 8.25 -9.60 13.76
CA ALA A 89 7.46 -10.53 14.57
C ALA A 89 7.37 -11.91 13.92
N LEU A 90 7.18 -11.94 12.60
CA LEU A 90 7.13 -13.19 11.84
C LEU A 90 8.48 -13.92 11.87
N ARG A 91 9.57 -13.20 11.68
CA ARG A 91 10.93 -13.78 11.77
C ARG A 91 11.17 -14.41 13.13
N GLN A 92 10.80 -13.69 14.19
CA GLN A 92 10.97 -14.19 15.56
C GLN A 92 10.12 -15.44 15.82
N ALA A 93 8.88 -15.43 15.38
CA ALA A 93 7.99 -16.59 15.50
C ALA A 93 8.54 -17.82 14.77
N ALA A 94 9.06 -17.63 13.56
CA ALA A 94 9.66 -18.72 12.78
C ALA A 94 10.93 -19.26 13.46
N ALA A 95 11.77 -18.38 14.00
CA ALA A 95 12.97 -18.78 14.73
C ALA A 95 12.63 -19.58 15.99
N ASP A 96 11.65 -19.12 16.75
CA ASP A 96 11.20 -19.79 17.98
C ASP A 96 10.60 -21.17 17.66
N TYR A 97 9.81 -21.24 16.60
CA TYR A 97 9.25 -22.50 16.13
C TYR A 97 10.35 -23.48 15.74
N GLY A 98 11.30 -23.04 14.91
CA GLY A 98 12.42 -23.89 14.50
C GLY A 98 13.25 -24.38 15.67
N ALA A 99 13.54 -23.52 16.64
CA ALA A 99 14.28 -23.89 17.85
C ALA A 99 13.52 -24.96 18.66
N ALA A 100 12.23 -24.75 18.86
CA ALA A 100 11.39 -25.69 19.62
C ALA A 100 11.35 -27.08 18.96
N VAL A 101 11.29 -27.11 17.63
CA VAL A 101 11.30 -28.38 16.89
C VAL A 101 12.66 -29.10 17.06
N ARG A 102 13.76 -28.37 16.93
CA ARG A 102 15.10 -28.97 17.11
C ARG A 102 15.34 -29.46 18.54
N GLU A 103 14.81 -28.73 19.51
CA GLU A 103 14.92 -29.08 20.93
C GLU A 103 13.92 -30.17 21.37
N LYS A 104 12.96 -30.49 20.49
CA LYS A 104 11.87 -31.43 20.74
C LYS A 104 10.92 -30.99 21.86
N SER A 105 10.84 -29.69 22.11
CA SER A 105 9.88 -29.11 23.02
C SER A 105 8.52 -28.85 22.33
N PHE A 106 8.52 -28.79 21.00
CA PHE A 106 7.30 -28.74 20.19
C PHE A 106 7.34 -29.87 19.13
N PRO A 107 6.26 -30.64 18.93
CA PRO A 107 5.02 -30.59 19.69
C PRO A 107 5.20 -31.18 21.11
N ALA A 108 4.51 -30.60 22.08
CA ALA A 108 4.41 -31.14 23.42
C ALA A 108 3.19 -32.07 23.51
N GLU A 109 3.06 -32.78 24.64
CA GLU A 109 1.98 -33.77 24.83
C GLU A 109 0.57 -33.21 24.49
N LYS A 110 0.31 -31.97 24.87
CA LYS A 110 -0.98 -31.32 24.57
C LYS A 110 -1.21 -31.03 23.09
N HIS A 111 -0.19 -31.21 22.25
CA HIS A 111 -0.29 -30.94 20.81
C HIS A 111 -0.41 -32.20 19.97
N TRP A 112 -0.21 -33.39 20.52
CA TRP A 112 -0.31 -34.63 19.73
C TRP A 112 -1.48 -35.49 20.16
N PHE A 113 -1.72 -36.52 19.40
CA PHE A 113 -2.81 -37.46 19.64
C PHE A 113 -2.23 -38.80 20.01
N SER A 114 -2.81 -39.47 21.02
CA SER A 114 -2.36 -40.77 21.51
C SER A 114 -3.05 -41.93 20.78
N SER A 115 -4.20 -41.65 20.16
CA SER A 115 -4.98 -42.68 19.42
C SER A 115 -6.06 -42.03 18.53
#